data_9b6572d0331d3401962520f1b19b0f09
#
_entry.id   9b6572d0331d3401962520f1b19b0f09
#
_cell.length_a   1.000
_cell.length_b   1.000
_cell.length_c   1.000
_cell.angle_alpha   90.00
_cell.angle_beta   90.00
_cell.angle_gamma   90.00
#
_symmetry.space_group_name_H-M   'P 1'
#
loop_
_entity.id
_entity.type
_entity.pdbx_description
1 polymer ?
#
loop_
_entity_poly.entity_id
_entity_poly.type
_entity_poly.pdbx_seq_one_letter_code
_entity_poly.pdbx_strand_id
1 'polypeptide(L)'
;MTKLTTHVLDVYSGKPGKGILVELFYLNNSERKKITSIKLNDDGRASSPLVERDIFVKGKYELVFYIGEYFENISPQNKIPFLDDVVIRFGISDPSQHYHVPLLVSPWSYSTYRGS
;
A
#
# COMPACT_ATOMS: atom_id res chain seq x y z
N MET A 1 -4.63 12.21 -17.00
CA MET A 1 -4.05 10.85 -16.96
C MET A 1 -4.43 10.19 -15.63
N THR A 2 -4.97 9.00 -15.72
CA THR A 2 -5.45 8.29 -14.54
C THR A 2 -4.44 7.24 -14.10
N LYS A 3 -4.28 7.09 -12.79
CA LYS A 3 -3.31 6.17 -12.25
C LYS A 3 -3.61 5.90 -10.78
N LEU A 4 -3.04 4.83 -10.27
CA LEU A 4 -3.11 4.46 -8.86
C LEU A 4 -1.73 4.66 -8.23
N THR A 5 -1.70 5.40 -7.13
CA THR A 5 -0.46 5.66 -6.40
C THR A 5 -0.65 5.37 -4.93
N THR A 6 0.47 5.22 -4.21
CA THR A 6 0.47 4.99 -2.77
C THR A 6 1.60 5.75 -2.10
N HIS A 7 1.48 5.93 -0.80
CA HIS A 7 2.47 6.62 0.02
C HIS A 7 2.31 6.11 1.45
N VAL A 8 3.41 5.80 2.11
CA VAL A 8 3.37 5.34 3.50
C VAL A 8 4.11 6.33 4.39
N LEU A 9 3.44 6.75 5.44
CA LEU A 9 4.03 7.54 6.51
C LEU A 9 4.14 6.68 7.76
N ASP A 10 5.36 6.51 8.25
CA ASP A 10 5.64 5.85 9.52
C ASP A 10 5.43 6.89 10.63
N VAL A 11 4.25 6.84 11.26
CA VAL A 11 3.90 7.81 12.30
C VAL A 11 4.58 7.51 13.64
N TYR A 12 5.15 6.31 13.78
CA TYR A 12 5.93 5.97 14.96
C TYR A 12 7.28 6.70 14.96
N SER A 13 7.97 6.68 13.83
CA SER A 13 9.27 7.34 13.68
C SER A 13 9.17 8.77 13.18
N GLY A 14 8.00 9.16 12.62
CA GLY A 14 7.82 10.47 12.00
C GLY A 14 8.56 10.61 10.69
N LYS A 15 8.68 9.52 9.94
CA LYS A 15 9.44 9.43 8.69
C LYS A 15 8.68 8.72 7.60
N PRO A 16 9.08 8.94 6.32
CA PRO A 16 8.52 8.13 5.23
C PRO A 16 8.81 6.64 5.42
N GLY A 17 7.91 5.80 4.95
CA GLY A 17 8.07 4.34 5.03
C GLY A 17 9.01 3.81 3.97
N LYS A 18 10.28 4.15 4.06
CA LYS A 18 11.30 3.75 3.10
C LYS A 18 11.52 2.24 3.12
N GLY A 19 11.54 1.63 1.94
CA GLY A 19 11.91 0.23 1.80
C GLY A 19 10.80 -0.77 2.10
N ILE A 20 9.62 -0.30 2.44
CA ILE A 20 8.48 -1.20 2.68
C ILE A 20 8.11 -1.88 1.37
N LEU A 21 7.96 -3.21 1.42
CA LEU A 21 7.45 -3.97 0.28
C LEU A 21 5.95 -3.78 0.20
N VAL A 22 5.46 -3.47 -0.99
CA VAL A 22 4.03 -3.27 -1.27
C VAL A 22 3.65 -4.09 -2.48
N GLU A 23 2.55 -4.83 -2.37
CA GLU A 23 2.03 -5.63 -3.47
C GLU A 23 0.60 -5.24 -3.77
N LEU A 24 0.27 -5.18 -5.05
CA LEU A 24 -1.07 -4.85 -5.53
C LEU A 24 -1.66 -6.07 -6.23
N PHE A 25 -2.91 -6.37 -5.87
CA PHE A 25 -3.65 -7.48 -6.46
C PHE A 25 -4.97 -6.98 -7.02
N TYR A 26 -5.43 -7.62 -8.09
CA TYR A 26 -6.77 -7.45 -8.63
C TYR A 26 -7.63 -8.61 -8.16
N LEU A 27 -8.81 -8.30 -7.63
CA LEU A 27 -9.71 -9.31 -7.08
C LEU A 27 -10.86 -9.53 -8.08
N ASN A 28 -10.93 -10.74 -8.62
CA ASN A 28 -11.98 -11.12 -9.59
C ASN A 28 -12.63 -12.38 -9.09
N ASN A 29 -13.86 -12.25 -8.57
CA ASN A 29 -14.59 -13.36 -7.95
C ASN A 29 -13.76 -13.95 -6.80
N SER A 30 -13.37 -15.22 -6.93
CA SER A 30 -12.55 -15.87 -5.91
C SER A 30 -11.07 -15.82 -6.23
N GLU A 31 -10.69 -15.17 -7.33
CA GLU A 31 -9.30 -15.11 -7.75
C GLU A 31 -8.62 -13.84 -7.29
N ARG A 32 -7.33 -13.96 -6.99
CA ARG A 32 -6.49 -12.86 -6.53
C ARG A 32 -5.25 -12.84 -7.40
N LYS A 33 -5.20 -11.87 -8.31
CA LYS A 33 -4.13 -11.79 -9.31
C LYS A 33 -3.16 -10.69 -8.95
N LYS A 34 -1.90 -11.05 -8.76
CA LYS A 34 -0.85 -10.05 -8.49
C LYS A 34 -0.61 -9.20 -9.73
N ILE A 35 -0.67 -7.89 -9.55
CA ILE A 35 -0.40 -6.92 -10.61
C ILE A 35 1.03 -6.43 -10.53
N THR A 36 1.48 -6.05 -9.34
CA THR A 36 2.83 -5.54 -9.17
C THR A 36 3.31 -5.74 -7.74
N SER A 37 4.63 -5.72 -7.58
CA SER A 37 5.31 -5.83 -6.30
C SER A 37 6.49 -4.86 -6.34
N ILE A 38 6.52 -3.90 -5.42
CA ILE A 38 7.54 -2.86 -5.40
C ILE A 38 7.99 -2.57 -3.98
N LYS A 39 9.18 -1.99 -3.85
CA LYS A 39 9.63 -1.45 -2.58
C LYS A 39 9.54 0.07 -2.64
N LEU A 40 9.06 0.67 -1.57
CA LEU A 40 8.92 2.12 -1.51
C LEU A 40 10.30 2.79 -1.46
N ASN A 41 10.39 3.94 -2.10
CA ASN A 41 11.62 4.70 -2.18
C ASN A 41 11.87 5.51 -0.89
N ASP A 42 12.88 6.38 -0.92
CA ASP A 42 13.26 7.20 0.24
C ASP A 42 12.14 8.12 0.72
N ASP A 43 11.20 8.45 -0.15
CA ASP A 43 10.06 9.30 0.20
C ASP A 43 8.85 8.50 0.65
N GLY A 44 8.97 7.18 0.76
CA GLY A 44 7.86 6.31 1.13
C GLY A 44 6.83 6.17 0.01
N ARG A 45 7.24 6.36 -1.23
CA ARG A 45 6.37 6.28 -2.40
C ARG A 45 6.89 5.26 -3.39
N ALA A 46 6.01 4.80 -4.27
CA ALA A 46 6.44 4.03 -5.43
C ALA A 46 7.11 5.00 -6.42
N SER A 47 8.21 4.56 -7.04
CA SER A 47 8.94 5.40 -8.00
C SER A 47 8.13 5.65 -9.27
N SER A 48 7.14 4.82 -9.54
CA SER A 48 6.21 4.99 -10.66
C SER A 48 4.83 4.56 -10.18
N PRO A 49 3.76 4.91 -10.91
CA PRO A 49 2.41 4.48 -10.52
C PRO A 49 2.32 2.96 -10.42
N LEU A 50 1.52 2.48 -9.46
CA LEU A 50 1.31 1.04 -9.29
C LEU A 50 0.60 0.43 -10.49
N VAL A 51 -0.31 1.19 -11.08
CA VAL A 51 -1.01 0.80 -12.29
C VAL A 51 -1.49 2.06 -12.98
N GLU A 52 -1.47 2.06 -14.31
CA GLU A 52 -1.90 3.21 -15.11
C GLU A 52 -2.35 2.77 -16.49
N ARG A 53 -3.03 3.67 -17.20
CA ARG A 53 -3.46 3.48 -18.58
C ARG A 53 -4.42 2.30 -18.74
N ASP A 54 -4.20 1.44 -19.72
CA ASP A 54 -5.11 0.34 -20.07
C ASP A 54 -5.25 -0.72 -18.97
N ILE A 55 -4.26 -0.81 -18.11
CA ILE A 55 -4.28 -1.79 -17.01
C ILE A 55 -5.13 -1.27 -15.86
N PHE A 56 -5.37 0.04 -15.80
CA PHE A 56 -6.16 0.66 -14.75
C PHE A 56 -7.65 0.54 -15.09
N VAL A 57 -8.26 -0.52 -14.60
CA VAL A 57 -9.66 -0.84 -14.88
C VAL A 57 -10.49 -0.79 -13.61
N LYS A 58 -11.80 -0.64 -13.76
CA LYS A 58 -12.68 -0.65 -12.60
C LYS A 58 -12.75 -2.04 -11.99
N GLY A 59 -12.95 -2.10 -10.69
CA GLY A 59 -13.05 -3.36 -9.98
C GLY A 59 -12.55 -3.23 -8.56
N LYS A 60 -12.34 -4.38 -7.92
CA LYS A 60 -11.84 -4.44 -6.56
C LYS A 60 -10.38 -4.80 -6.56
N TYR A 61 -9.64 -4.14 -5.68
CA TYR A 61 -8.19 -4.30 -5.57
C TYR A 61 -7.80 -4.53 -4.12
N GLU A 62 -6.60 -5.05 -3.93
CA GLU A 62 -6.04 -5.26 -2.61
C GLU A 62 -4.59 -4.79 -2.60
N LEU A 63 -4.26 -3.91 -1.66
CA LEU A 63 -2.88 -3.51 -1.39
C LEU A 63 -2.42 -4.21 -0.12
N VAL A 64 -1.26 -4.83 -0.18
CA VAL A 64 -0.62 -5.46 0.97
C VAL A 64 0.65 -4.69 1.28
N PHE A 65 0.74 -4.17 2.50
CA PHE A 65 1.91 -3.43 2.98
C PHE A 65 2.59 -4.29 4.04
N TYR A 66 3.81 -4.71 3.77
CA TYR A 66 4.57 -5.60 4.66
C TYR A 66 5.26 -4.79 5.75
N ILE A 67 4.48 -4.21 6.64
CA ILE A 67 4.98 -3.30 7.66
C ILE A 67 5.59 -4.02 8.86
N GLY A 68 5.24 -5.28 9.07
CA GLY A 68 5.83 -6.05 10.16
C GLY A 68 7.33 -6.17 10.02
N GLU A 69 7.82 -6.49 8.83
CA GLU A 69 9.25 -6.57 8.55
C GLU A 69 9.93 -5.22 8.71
N TYR A 70 9.25 -4.16 8.27
CA TYR A 70 9.79 -2.81 8.37
C TYR A 70 10.00 -2.40 9.83
N PHE A 71 8.98 -2.60 10.68
CA PHE A 71 9.06 -2.20 12.08
C PHE A 71 9.93 -3.12 12.92
N GLU A 72 10.16 -4.34 12.49
CA GLU A 72 11.05 -5.27 13.18
C GLU A 72 12.44 -4.66 13.34
N ASN A 73 12.90 -3.92 12.34
CA ASN A 73 14.21 -3.29 12.36
C ASN A 73 14.24 -1.96 13.11
N ILE A 74 13.07 -1.38 13.38
CA ILE A 74 12.97 -0.05 13.99
C ILE A 74 12.56 -0.13 15.44
N SER A 75 11.62 -1.00 15.75
CA SER A 75 11.08 -1.16 17.10
C SER A 75 10.86 -2.65 17.40
N PRO A 76 11.93 -3.42 17.56
CA PRO A 76 11.83 -4.86 17.79
C PRO A 76 11.35 -5.14 19.21
N GLN A 77 10.03 -5.12 19.43
CA GLN A 77 9.47 -5.30 20.76
C GLN A 77 9.15 -6.75 21.10
N ASN A 78 8.65 -7.48 20.12
CA ASN A 78 8.22 -8.86 20.31
C ASN A 78 8.57 -9.68 19.08
N LYS A 79 8.69 -11.00 19.26
CA LYS A 79 8.94 -11.89 18.13
C LYS A 79 7.77 -11.91 17.15
N ILE A 80 6.56 -11.71 17.65
CA ILE A 80 5.37 -11.66 16.83
C ILE A 80 4.82 -10.24 16.92
N PRO A 81 4.85 -9.47 15.82
CA PRO A 81 4.35 -8.10 15.86
C PRO A 81 2.82 -8.09 16.01
N PHE A 82 2.28 -7.03 16.60
CA PHE A 82 0.84 -6.86 16.68
C PHE A 82 0.25 -6.65 15.29
N LEU A 83 0.78 -5.66 14.55
CA LEU A 83 0.43 -5.48 13.14
C LEU A 83 1.55 -6.09 12.31
N ASP A 84 1.18 -7.06 11.49
CA ASP A 84 2.12 -7.71 10.59
C ASP A 84 1.96 -7.12 9.19
N ASP A 85 1.11 -7.73 8.36
CA ASP A 85 0.80 -7.16 7.05
C ASP A 85 -0.46 -6.32 7.16
N VAL A 86 -0.43 -5.11 6.61
CA VAL A 86 -1.65 -4.30 6.50
C VAL A 86 -2.24 -4.54 5.12
N VAL A 87 -3.48 -5.00 5.10
CA VAL A 87 -4.19 -5.33 3.87
C VAL A 87 -5.34 -4.35 3.70
N ILE A 88 -5.34 -3.62 2.59
CA ILE A 88 -6.40 -2.67 2.27
C ILE A 88 -7.09 -3.13 1.00
N ARG A 89 -8.37 -3.44 1.11
CA ARG A 89 -9.22 -3.76 -0.04
C ARG A 89 -10.03 -2.54 -0.38
N PHE A 90 -10.00 -2.15 -1.65
CA PHE A 90 -10.68 -0.95 -2.09
C PHE A 90 -11.23 -1.15 -3.48
N GLY A 91 -12.17 -0.28 -3.85
CA GLY A 91 -12.80 -0.36 -5.16
C GLY A 91 -12.44 0.83 -6.02
N ILE A 92 -12.27 0.58 -7.30
CA ILE A 92 -12.14 1.62 -8.30
C ILE A 92 -13.41 1.56 -9.14
N SER A 93 -14.29 2.53 -8.93
CA SER A 93 -15.57 2.58 -9.64
C SER A 93 -15.47 3.37 -10.94
N ASP A 94 -14.54 4.31 -11.01
CA ASP A 94 -14.37 5.16 -12.18
C ASP A 94 -12.88 5.25 -12.54
N PRO A 95 -12.42 4.41 -13.49
CA PRO A 95 -10.99 4.42 -13.87
C PRO A 95 -10.58 5.68 -14.64
N SER A 96 -11.50 6.60 -14.92
CA SER A 96 -11.14 7.88 -15.49
C SER A 96 -10.60 8.85 -14.46
N GLN A 97 -10.67 8.50 -13.17
CA GLN A 97 -10.17 9.31 -12.08
C GLN A 97 -8.84 8.78 -11.56
N HIS A 98 -8.05 9.67 -11.00
CA HIS A 98 -6.82 9.31 -10.31
C HIS A 98 -7.16 8.84 -8.89
N TYR A 99 -6.51 7.78 -8.43
CA TYR A 99 -6.68 7.25 -7.08
C TYR A 99 -5.36 7.25 -6.34
N HIS A 100 -5.39 7.71 -5.10
CA HIS A 100 -4.23 7.67 -4.22
C HIS A 100 -4.66 7.01 -2.91
N VAL A 101 -3.96 5.94 -2.52
CA VAL A 101 -4.27 5.17 -1.32
C VAL A 101 -3.08 5.26 -0.38
N PRO A 102 -3.07 6.25 0.53
CA PRO A 102 -1.98 6.40 1.47
C PRO A 102 -2.20 5.54 2.71
N LEU A 103 -1.10 5.24 3.39
CA LEU A 103 -1.13 4.52 4.66
C LEU A 103 -0.37 5.31 5.71
N LEU A 104 -1.02 5.57 6.84
CA LEU A 104 -0.37 6.13 8.02
C LEU A 104 -0.31 5.01 9.03
N VAL A 105 0.88 4.61 9.46
CA VAL A 105 1.03 3.35 10.18
C VAL A 105 2.03 3.45 11.32
N SER A 106 1.72 2.75 12.41
CA SER A 106 2.63 2.49 13.51
C SER A 106 2.63 0.98 13.77
N PRO A 107 3.46 0.48 14.68
CA PRO A 107 3.41 -0.96 15.01
C PRO A 107 2.06 -1.43 15.56
N TRP A 108 1.18 -0.51 15.99
CA TRP A 108 -0.06 -0.87 16.67
C TRP A 108 -1.34 -0.35 16.03
N SER A 109 -1.24 0.55 15.04
CA SER A 109 -2.44 1.12 14.42
C SER A 109 -2.14 1.63 13.03
N TYR A 110 -3.18 1.78 12.23
CA TYR A 110 -3.03 2.40 10.92
C TYR A 110 -4.33 3.09 10.51
N SER A 111 -4.20 3.99 9.55
CA SER A 111 -5.33 4.60 8.89
C SER A 111 -5.03 4.79 7.42
N THR A 112 -6.08 4.88 6.66
CA THR A 112 -6.01 5.11 5.22
C THR A 112 -7.18 5.97 4.79
N TYR A 113 -7.07 6.56 3.60
CA TYR A 113 -8.17 7.32 3.02
C TYR A 113 -8.00 7.35 1.51
N ARG A 114 -9.04 7.76 0.81
CA ARG A 114 -8.92 7.94 -0.63
C ARG A 114 -8.40 9.34 -0.91
N GLY A 115 -7.16 9.41 -1.40
CA GLY A 115 -6.60 10.65 -1.89
C GLY A 115 -6.95 10.86 -3.37
N SER A 116 -6.61 11.98 -3.88
CA SER A 116 -6.86 12.31 -5.28
C SER A 116 -5.60 12.56 -6.07
#